data_516e62cc9913d1df303c842255fe2cb5
#
_entry.id   516e62cc9913d1df303c842255fe2cb5
#
_cell.length_a   1.000
_cell.length_b   1.000
_cell.length_c   1.000
_cell.angle_alpha   90.00
_cell.angle_beta   90.00
_cell.angle_gamma   90.00
#
_symmetry.space_group_name_H-M   'P 1'
#
loop_
_entity.id
_entity.type
_entity.pdbx_description
1 polymer ?
#
loop_
_entity_poly.entity_id
_entity_poly.type
_entity_poly.pdbx_seq_one_letter_code
_entity_poly.pdbx_strand_id
1 'polypeptide(L)'
;MLDDAVAAFLSSVSERSFDEPFMALLRAEGYTEVRLVHGQVEFGKDIIARKNGEQWVFQSKAGDLNLAGFRPVRDQLYDLRMSDLSAPGFDKDLPRRAVLVQTGRMTGQAPVAAQEHEQQCIDRGEAPIEFWNQDALLAKLSGKPDAVLRGSMDGQLFSLLGAIDERTADMDAIEMFSRRWTTWEPSRVAGLGVIEASVVCERLNANDRLDLACHVALCAVRGAWAAGAAALDEMTVVAADSAGRLFETYARQLWAECDDRLLSEFGLAGYSGFASWVTYQIRCVRLVEIVALLALRVRSDDPALSHQIAEWLVRFAEAQPGITRPVGDRYAVSVIPVVALLMTDYREAVENLLRPDDRVGLRPPRARRTRSVRSRRIAVRGGLPCAGRAVRARRS
;
A
#
# COMPACT_ATOMS: atom_id res chain seq x y z
N MET A 1 4.12 4.22 9.17
CA MET A 1 3.01 4.16 8.20
C MET A 1 2.51 2.71 7.99
N LEU A 2 3.33 1.79 7.45
CA LEU A 2 2.89 0.40 7.26
C LEU A 2 2.59 -0.27 8.60
N ASP A 3 3.42 -0.05 9.62
CA ASP A 3 3.19 -0.56 10.98
C ASP A 3 1.87 -0.08 11.57
N ASP A 4 1.50 1.18 11.36
CA ASP A 4 0.21 1.71 11.84
C ASP A 4 -0.98 1.06 11.11
N ALA A 5 -0.85 0.83 9.80
CA ALA A 5 -1.88 0.14 9.03
C ALA A 5 -2.01 -1.34 9.43
N VAL A 6 -0.88 -2.03 9.68
CA VAL A 6 -0.88 -3.40 10.20
C VAL A 6 -1.46 -3.44 11.62
N ALA A 7 -1.12 -2.48 12.50
CA ALA A 7 -1.70 -2.37 13.83
C ALA A 7 -3.22 -2.14 13.76
N ALA A 8 -3.69 -1.26 12.88
CA ALA A 8 -5.12 -1.03 12.65
C ALA A 8 -5.83 -2.28 12.10
N PHE A 9 -5.20 -3.02 11.18
CA PHE A 9 -5.70 -4.31 10.70
C PHE A 9 -5.84 -5.30 11.85
N LEU A 10 -4.79 -5.51 12.64
CA LEU A 10 -4.79 -6.45 13.78
C LEU A 10 -5.87 -6.09 14.82
N SER A 11 -6.10 -4.79 15.06
CA SER A 11 -7.11 -4.33 16.01
C SER A 11 -8.56 -4.52 15.52
N SER A 12 -8.79 -4.61 14.20
CA SER A 12 -10.11 -4.67 13.58
C SER A 12 -10.48 -6.04 13.02
N VAL A 13 -9.51 -6.94 12.83
CA VAL A 13 -9.73 -8.25 12.21
C VAL A 13 -10.42 -9.20 13.18
N SER A 14 -11.41 -9.95 12.68
CA SER A 14 -12.02 -11.05 13.44
C SER A 14 -11.12 -12.29 13.41
N GLU A 15 -11.30 -13.19 14.38
CA GLU A 15 -10.54 -14.44 14.49
C GLU A 15 -10.53 -15.24 13.17
N ARG A 16 -11.68 -15.46 12.57
CA ARG A 16 -11.81 -16.19 11.29
C ARG A 16 -11.18 -15.46 10.11
N SER A 17 -11.27 -14.13 10.08
CA SER A 17 -10.67 -13.34 8.99
C SER A 17 -9.16 -13.23 9.12
N PHE A 18 -8.60 -13.56 10.31
CA PHE A 18 -7.17 -13.59 10.56
C PHE A 18 -6.51 -14.91 10.14
N ASP A 19 -7.25 -16.01 10.03
CA ASP A 19 -6.70 -17.34 9.74
C ASP A 19 -5.85 -17.38 8.46
N GLU A 20 -6.37 -16.89 7.34
CA GLU A 20 -5.64 -16.88 6.06
C GLU A 20 -4.40 -15.96 6.07
N PRO A 21 -4.47 -14.70 6.54
CA PRO A 21 -3.29 -13.88 6.76
C PRO A 21 -2.25 -14.54 7.65
N PHE A 22 -2.66 -15.18 8.72
CA PHE A 22 -1.75 -15.84 9.63
C PHE A 22 -1.08 -17.08 9.02
N MET A 23 -1.83 -17.91 8.31
CA MET A 23 -1.24 -19.04 7.56
C MET A 23 -0.26 -18.56 6.49
N ALA A 24 -0.54 -17.44 5.82
CA ALA A 24 0.36 -16.85 4.86
C ALA A 24 1.65 -16.34 5.52
N LEU A 25 1.53 -15.69 6.69
CA LEU A 25 2.67 -15.29 7.51
C LEU A 25 3.54 -16.50 7.88
N LEU A 26 2.94 -17.59 8.39
CA LEU A 26 3.67 -18.79 8.76
C LEU A 26 4.46 -19.36 7.57
N ARG A 27 3.84 -19.45 6.38
CA ARG A 27 4.53 -19.91 5.16
C ARG A 27 5.69 -18.99 4.79
N ALA A 28 5.52 -17.68 4.90
CA ALA A 28 6.56 -16.69 4.65
C ALA A 28 7.69 -16.74 5.70
N GLU A 29 7.41 -17.22 6.92
CA GLU A 29 8.37 -17.49 7.98
C GLU A 29 9.08 -18.84 7.83
N GLY A 30 8.79 -19.62 6.77
CA GLY A 30 9.42 -20.89 6.48
C GLY A 30 8.79 -22.09 7.20
N TYR A 31 7.56 -21.95 7.72
CA TYR A 31 6.80 -23.10 8.19
C TYR A 31 6.27 -23.90 7.00
N THR A 32 6.30 -25.21 7.14
CA THR A 32 5.76 -26.19 6.18
C THR A 32 4.52 -26.88 6.76
N GLU A 33 3.77 -27.59 5.93
CA GLU A 33 2.54 -28.31 6.35
C GLU A 33 1.55 -27.41 7.10
N VAL A 34 1.50 -26.10 6.76
CA VAL A 34 0.60 -25.13 7.39
C VAL A 34 -0.84 -25.44 7.00
N ARG A 35 -1.66 -25.83 7.97
CA ARG A 35 -3.06 -26.25 7.76
C ARG A 35 -3.97 -25.66 8.82
N LEU A 36 -5.14 -25.23 8.38
CA LEU A 36 -6.25 -24.86 9.23
C LEU A 36 -6.95 -26.16 9.69
N VAL A 37 -7.26 -26.23 10.97
CA VAL A 37 -7.97 -27.36 11.58
C VAL A 37 -9.32 -26.83 12.06
N HIS A 38 -10.38 -27.25 11.39
CA HIS A 38 -11.76 -26.94 11.81
C HIS A 38 -12.54 -28.21 12.05
N GLY A 39 -13.22 -28.32 13.19
CA GLY A 39 -14.10 -29.46 13.49
C GLY A 39 -14.40 -29.60 14.97
N GLN A 40 -15.28 -30.52 15.29
CA GLN A 40 -15.72 -30.81 16.67
C GLN A 40 -14.61 -31.38 17.58
N VAL A 41 -13.42 -31.68 17.04
CA VAL A 41 -12.31 -32.35 17.77
C VAL A 41 -11.01 -31.56 17.54
N GLU A 42 -11.07 -30.23 17.72
CA GLU A 42 -9.93 -29.31 17.48
C GLU A 42 -8.95 -29.30 18.68
N PHE A 43 -9.40 -29.66 19.87
CA PHE A 43 -8.61 -29.63 21.12
C PHE A 43 -7.80 -28.30 21.25
N GLY A 44 -8.44 -27.15 20.98
CA GLY A 44 -7.82 -25.86 21.06
C GLY A 44 -6.81 -25.56 19.96
N LYS A 45 -6.73 -26.33 18.88
CA LYS A 45 -5.82 -26.12 17.76
C LYS A 45 -6.57 -25.54 16.56
N ASP A 46 -6.33 -24.27 16.25
CA ASP A 46 -6.89 -23.65 15.06
C ASP A 46 -6.00 -23.90 13.84
N ILE A 47 -4.67 -23.84 14.02
CA ILE A 47 -3.70 -24.04 12.93
C ILE A 47 -2.58 -24.95 13.40
N ILE A 48 -2.14 -25.84 12.51
CA ILE A 48 -0.96 -26.69 12.71
C ILE A 48 0.08 -26.40 11.62
N ALA A 49 1.36 -26.58 11.97
CA ALA A 49 2.47 -26.41 11.03
C ALA A 49 3.69 -27.21 11.48
N ARG A 50 4.72 -27.31 10.60
CA ARG A 50 6.02 -27.90 10.93
C ARG A 50 7.14 -26.91 10.68
N LYS A 51 8.13 -26.88 11.57
CA LYS A 51 9.35 -26.11 11.39
C LYS A 51 10.48 -26.72 12.18
N ASN A 52 11.67 -26.85 11.58
CA ASN A 52 12.90 -27.33 12.22
C ASN A 52 12.74 -28.72 12.91
N GLY A 53 11.93 -29.61 12.33
CA GLY A 53 11.68 -30.93 12.91
C GLY A 53 10.74 -30.95 14.14
N GLU A 54 10.02 -29.85 14.39
CA GLU A 54 9.04 -29.73 15.46
C GLU A 54 7.62 -29.59 14.89
N GLN A 55 6.62 -30.09 15.63
CA GLN A 55 5.20 -29.88 15.37
C GLN A 55 4.75 -28.60 16.07
N TRP A 56 4.35 -27.61 15.31
CA TRP A 56 3.82 -26.36 15.81
C TRP A 56 2.30 -26.38 15.81
N VAL A 57 1.70 -25.94 16.91
CA VAL A 57 0.26 -25.85 17.10
C VAL A 57 -0.10 -24.44 17.57
N PHE A 58 -1.10 -23.84 16.96
CA PHE A 58 -1.50 -22.46 17.21
C PHE A 58 -2.97 -22.40 17.61
N GLN A 59 -3.25 -21.60 18.64
CA GLN A 59 -4.58 -21.15 19.01
C GLN A 59 -4.66 -19.66 18.74
N SER A 60 -5.64 -19.20 17.99
CA SER A 60 -5.84 -17.78 17.70
C SER A 60 -6.91 -17.15 18.57
N LYS A 61 -6.75 -15.88 18.93
CA LYS A 61 -7.73 -15.03 19.61
C LYS A 61 -7.70 -13.64 19.03
N ALA A 62 -8.88 -13.09 18.76
CA ALA A 62 -9.02 -11.72 18.29
C ALA A 62 -9.18 -10.74 19.46
N GLY A 63 -8.62 -9.53 19.28
CA GLY A 63 -8.75 -8.42 20.21
C GLY A 63 -7.95 -8.57 21.52
N ASP A 64 -8.22 -7.68 22.46
CA ASP A 64 -7.53 -7.64 23.75
C ASP A 64 -7.97 -8.73 24.70
N LEU A 65 -7.03 -9.28 25.46
CA LEU A 65 -7.25 -10.37 26.40
C LEU A 65 -6.97 -9.89 27.84
N ASN A 66 -8.00 -9.67 28.61
CA ASN A 66 -7.90 -9.40 30.03
C ASN A 66 -7.89 -10.71 30.85
N LEU A 67 -7.72 -10.60 32.19
CA LEU A 67 -7.66 -11.77 33.07
C LEU A 67 -8.92 -12.68 32.98
N ALA A 68 -10.10 -12.07 32.84
CA ALA A 68 -11.35 -12.84 32.74
C ALA A 68 -11.42 -13.61 31.41
N GLY A 69 -10.92 -13.02 30.33
CA GLY A 69 -10.79 -13.68 29.02
C GLY A 69 -9.68 -14.75 29.00
N PHE A 70 -8.57 -14.52 29.72
CA PHE A 70 -7.45 -15.46 29.77
C PHE A 70 -7.78 -16.76 30.51
N ARG A 71 -8.63 -16.73 31.55
CA ARG A 71 -8.99 -17.92 32.35
C ARG A 71 -9.53 -19.08 31.52
N PRO A 72 -10.57 -18.90 30.65
CA PRO A 72 -11.04 -20.01 29.81
C PRO A 72 -10.02 -20.42 28.73
N VAL A 73 -9.19 -19.50 28.26
CA VAL A 73 -8.12 -19.81 27.30
C VAL A 73 -7.07 -20.73 27.91
N ARG A 74 -6.76 -20.59 29.20
CA ARG A 74 -5.79 -21.42 29.90
C ARG A 74 -6.10 -22.94 29.81
N ASP A 75 -7.37 -23.31 29.88
CA ASP A 75 -7.78 -24.70 29.76
C ASP A 75 -7.61 -25.19 28.31
N GLN A 76 -7.88 -24.34 27.32
CA GLN A 76 -7.59 -24.62 25.91
C GLN A 76 -6.09 -24.75 25.63
N LEU A 77 -5.23 -23.99 26.34
CA LEU A 77 -3.77 -24.11 26.23
C LEU A 77 -3.23 -25.43 26.71
N TYR A 78 -3.88 -26.06 27.72
CA TYR A 78 -3.57 -27.41 28.11
C TYR A 78 -3.86 -28.41 26.99
N ASP A 79 -5.05 -28.34 26.38
CA ASP A 79 -5.44 -29.20 25.27
C ASP A 79 -4.57 -28.94 24.02
N LEU A 80 -4.25 -27.68 23.73
CA LEU A 80 -3.37 -27.30 22.65
C LEU A 80 -2.03 -28.04 22.71
N ARG A 81 -1.49 -28.17 23.92
CA ARG A 81 -0.19 -28.74 24.16
C ARG A 81 -0.23 -30.29 24.30
N MET A 82 -1.23 -30.83 25.00
CA MET A 82 -1.24 -32.23 25.42
C MET A 82 -2.01 -33.14 24.48
N SER A 83 -3.09 -32.66 23.89
CA SER A 83 -3.98 -33.51 23.10
C SER A 83 -3.42 -33.77 21.69
N ASP A 84 -3.41 -35.02 21.26
CA ASP A 84 -3.06 -35.42 19.91
C ASP A 84 -4.24 -35.15 18.95
N LEU A 85 -3.91 -34.87 17.72
CA LEU A 85 -4.88 -34.59 16.67
C LEU A 85 -4.78 -35.64 15.57
N SER A 86 -5.91 -36.26 15.23
CA SER A 86 -6.02 -37.16 14.09
C SER A 86 -6.31 -36.35 12.81
N ALA A 87 -5.35 -35.53 12.37
CA ALA A 87 -5.47 -34.71 11.17
C ALA A 87 -4.28 -34.92 10.23
N PRO A 88 -4.48 -34.84 8.91
CA PRO A 88 -3.37 -34.89 7.96
C PRO A 88 -2.39 -33.73 8.26
N GLY A 89 -1.09 -34.05 8.31
CA GLY A 89 -0.05 -33.07 8.62
C GLY A 89 0.29 -32.92 10.09
N PHE A 90 -0.48 -33.49 11.01
CA PHE A 90 -0.12 -33.58 12.42
C PHE A 90 0.71 -34.87 12.68
N ASP A 91 1.83 -34.70 13.35
CA ASP A 91 2.73 -35.78 13.69
C ASP A 91 2.94 -35.79 15.23
N LYS A 92 2.41 -36.79 15.87
CA LYS A 92 2.44 -36.95 17.35
C LYS A 92 3.84 -37.29 17.88
N ASP A 93 4.71 -37.82 17.02
CA ASP A 93 6.04 -38.28 17.40
C ASP A 93 7.08 -37.14 17.36
N LEU A 94 6.73 -35.96 16.78
CA LEU A 94 7.57 -34.79 16.80
C LEU A 94 7.45 -34.02 18.13
N PRO A 95 8.55 -33.40 18.59
CA PRO A 95 8.49 -32.43 19.68
C PRO A 95 7.47 -31.32 19.37
N ARG A 96 6.64 -30.99 20.35
CA ARG A 96 5.53 -30.04 20.17
C ARG A 96 5.88 -28.65 20.68
N ARG A 97 5.55 -27.63 19.88
CA ARG A 97 5.56 -26.20 20.25
C ARG A 97 4.14 -25.66 20.20
N ALA A 98 3.70 -25.09 21.30
CA ALA A 98 2.36 -24.49 21.42
C ALA A 98 2.45 -22.98 21.46
N VAL A 99 1.62 -22.28 20.68
CA VAL A 99 1.60 -20.84 20.58
C VAL A 99 0.17 -20.31 20.74
N LEU A 100 -0.03 -19.40 21.68
CA LEU A 100 -1.22 -18.55 21.70
C LEU A 100 -0.97 -17.30 20.86
N VAL A 101 -1.72 -17.14 19.80
CA VAL A 101 -1.66 -15.99 18.89
C VAL A 101 -2.81 -15.05 19.22
N GLN A 102 -2.52 -13.78 19.42
CA GLN A 102 -3.51 -12.78 19.80
C GLN A 102 -3.36 -11.52 18.97
N THR A 103 -4.43 -11.10 18.28
CA THR A 103 -4.36 -9.88 17.43
C THR A 103 -4.36 -8.59 18.23
N GLY A 104 -4.77 -8.63 19.51
CA GLY A 104 -4.71 -7.54 20.47
C GLY A 104 -3.58 -7.69 21.49
N ARG A 105 -3.74 -7.04 22.63
CA ARG A 105 -2.77 -7.05 23.75
C ARG A 105 -3.34 -7.74 24.95
N MET A 106 -2.47 -8.35 25.75
CA MET A 106 -2.84 -8.78 27.10
C MET A 106 -2.93 -7.55 28.01
N THR A 107 -4.05 -7.40 28.73
CA THR A 107 -4.34 -6.21 29.51
C THR A 107 -4.57 -6.54 31.01
N GLY A 108 -4.36 -5.55 31.88
CA GLY A 108 -4.53 -5.72 33.32
C GLY A 108 -3.59 -6.76 33.92
N GLN A 109 -4.15 -7.78 34.58
CA GLN A 109 -3.38 -8.86 35.18
C GLN A 109 -3.16 -10.09 34.29
N ALA A 110 -3.65 -10.06 33.04
CA ALA A 110 -3.48 -11.17 32.12
C ALA A 110 -2.01 -11.52 31.80
N PRO A 111 -1.11 -10.54 31.59
CA PRO A 111 0.30 -10.84 31.37
C PRO A 111 0.95 -11.58 32.55
N VAL A 112 0.62 -11.20 33.79
CA VAL A 112 1.15 -11.85 34.99
C VAL A 112 0.65 -13.29 35.08
N ALA A 113 -0.67 -13.50 34.86
CA ALA A 113 -1.26 -14.84 34.88
C ALA A 113 -0.72 -15.73 33.74
N ALA A 114 -0.39 -15.18 32.58
CA ALA A 114 0.25 -15.91 31.49
C ALA A 114 1.68 -16.34 31.85
N GLN A 115 2.46 -15.43 32.42
CA GLN A 115 3.81 -15.72 32.90
C GLN A 115 3.83 -16.78 34.04
N GLU A 116 2.91 -16.66 35.00
CA GLU A 116 2.76 -17.65 36.06
C GLU A 116 2.40 -19.04 35.47
N HIS A 117 1.53 -19.08 34.47
CA HIS A 117 1.16 -20.31 33.79
C HIS A 117 2.35 -20.93 33.04
N GLU A 118 3.12 -20.12 32.33
CA GLU A 118 4.34 -20.55 31.64
C GLU A 118 5.35 -21.16 32.66
N GLN A 119 5.61 -20.46 33.78
CA GLN A 119 6.52 -20.94 34.81
C GLN A 119 6.05 -22.27 35.39
N GLN A 120 4.75 -22.43 35.67
CA GLN A 120 4.17 -23.69 36.13
C GLN A 120 4.36 -24.85 35.14
N CYS A 121 4.36 -24.56 33.83
CA CYS A 121 4.65 -25.55 32.80
C CYS A 121 6.11 -25.99 32.84
N ILE A 122 7.02 -25.02 32.94
CA ILE A 122 8.47 -25.25 33.03
C ILE A 122 8.81 -26.09 34.29
N ASP A 123 8.22 -25.75 35.44
CA ASP A 123 8.42 -26.46 36.73
C ASP A 123 7.97 -27.90 36.67
N ARG A 124 6.98 -28.24 35.80
CA ARG A 124 6.52 -29.59 35.54
C ARG A 124 7.33 -30.33 34.46
N GLY A 125 8.34 -29.71 33.89
CA GLY A 125 9.11 -30.27 32.77
C GLY A 125 8.33 -30.31 31.45
N GLU A 126 7.27 -29.51 31.34
CA GLU A 126 6.46 -29.40 30.13
C GLU A 126 7.01 -28.32 29.20
N ALA A 127 6.81 -28.47 27.89
CA ALA A 127 7.20 -27.44 26.94
C ALA A 127 6.45 -26.13 27.22
N PRO A 128 7.15 -24.96 27.26
CA PRO A 128 6.52 -23.68 27.49
C PRO A 128 5.58 -23.30 26.32
N ILE A 129 4.59 -22.48 26.64
CA ILE A 129 3.69 -21.89 25.64
C ILE A 129 4.23 -20.53 25.23
N GLU A 130 4.41 -20.33 23.94
CA GLU A 130 4.76 -19.03 23.42
C GLU A 130 3.52 -18.14 23.29
N PHE A 131 3.68 -16.84 23.55
CA PHE A 131 2.62 -15.84 23.40
C PHE A 131 3.00 -14.84 22.31
N TRP A 132 2.29 -14.89 21.17
CA TRP A 132 2.44 -13.94 20.09
C TRP A 132 1.28 -12.92 20.15
N ASN A 133 1.52 -11.83 20.86
CA ASN A 133 0.60 -10.71 20.98
C ASN A 133 0.69 -9.76 19.75
N GLN A 134 -0.10 -8.71 19.77
CA GLN A 134 -0.12 -7.69 18.72
C GLN A 134 1.28 -7.17 18.37
N ASP A 135 2.13 -6.90 19.35
CA ASP A 135 3.47 -6.35 19.10
C ASP A 135 4.38 -7.37 18.38
N ALA A 136 4.29 -8.65 18.76
CA ALA A 136 5.01 -9.73 18.09
C ALA A 136 4.49 -9.97 16.66
N LEU A 137 3.17 -9.90 16.46
CA LEU A 137 2.54 -10.01 15.15
C LEU A 137 2.90 -8.82 14.25
N LEU A 138 2.88 -7.62 14.82
CA LEU A 138 3.28 -6.40 14.11
C LEU A 138 4.71 -6.52 13.57
N ALA A 139 5.68 -6.89 14.42
CA ALA A 139 7.06 -7.08 14.01
C ALA A 139 7.23 -8.12 12.87
N LYS A 140 6.38 -9.15 12.85
CA LYS A 140 6.40 -10.19 11.81
C LYS A 140 5.71 -9.77 10.51
N LEU A 141 4.57 -9.06 10.59
CA LEU A 141 3.74 -8.68 9.45
C LEU A 141 4.24 -7.42 8.74
N SER A 142 4.86 -6.47 9.46
CA SER A 142 5.38 -5.22 8.87
C SER A 142 6.40 -5.47 7.76
N GLY A 143 7.16 -6.56 7.85
CA GLY A 143 8.08 -6.99 6.76
C GLY A 143 7.41 -7.83 5.66
N LYS A 144 6.10 -8.13 5.77
CA LYS A 144 5.39 -9.07 4.90
C LYS A 144 3.94 -8.63 4.64
N PRO A 145 3.71 -7.43 4.08
CA PRO A 145 2.36 -6.90 3.85
C PRO A 145 1.50 -7.82 2.96
N ASP A 146 2.12 -8.53 2.03
CA ASP A 146 1.44 -9.51 1.17
C ASP A 146 0.73 -10.63 1.96
N ALA A 147 1.24 -10.98 3.15
CA ALA A 147 0.60 -11.98 4.00
C ALA A 147 -0.76 -11.48 4.51
N VAL A 148 -0.86 -10.20 4.87
CA VAL A 148 -2.12 -9.58 5.33
C VAL A 148 -3.17 -9.61 4.23
N LEU A 149 -2.76 -9.42 2.97
CA LEU A 149 -3.67 -9.34 1.83
C LEU A 149 -4.22 -10.71 1.40
N ARG A 150 -3.59 -11.83 1.79
CA ARG A 150 -3.99 -13.18 1.31
C ARG A 150 -5.45 -13.51 1.58
N GLY A 151 -5.99 -13.10 2.71
CA GLY A 151 -7.40 -13.31 3.06
C GLY A 151 -8.38 -12.38 2.33
N SER A 152 -7.90 -11.32 1.71
CA SER A 152 -8.70 -10.31 1.02
C SER A 152 -8.39 -10.18 -0.47
N MET A 153 -7.39 -10.92 -0.98
CA MET A 153 -7.03 -10.89 -2.40
C MET A 153 -8.20 -11.41 -3.23
N ASP A 154 -8.91 -10.48 -3.82
CA ASP A 154 -10.00 -10.75 -4.76
C ASP A 154 -9.54 -10.59 -6.22
N GLY A 155 -10.41 -10.98 -7.15
CA GLY A 155 -10.12 -10.89 -8.58
C GLY A 155 -9.81 -9.47 -9.07
N GLN A 156 -10.30 -8.43 -8.38
CA GLN A 156 -10.05 -7.04 -8.76
C GLN A 156 -8.62 -6.62 -8.42
N LEU A 157 -8.11 -6.97 -7.23
CA LEU A 157 -6.73 -6.70 -6.86
C LEU A 157 -5.76 -7.46 -7.77
N PHE A 158 -6.00 -8.76 -8.01
CA PHE A 158 -5.18 -9.54 -8.95
C PHE A 158 -5.18 -8.98 -10.36
N SER A 159 -6.35 -8.56 -10.86
CA SER A 159 -6.47 -7.93 -12.18
C SER A 159 -5.68 -6.62 -12.27
N LEU A 160 -5.76 -5.78 -11.23
CA LEU A 160 -4.99 -4.52 -11.20
C LEU A 160 -3.49 -4.78 -11.14
N LEU A 161 -3.02 -5.69 -10.28
CA LEU A 161 -1.60 -6.03 -10.18
C LEU A 161 -1.07 -6.62 -11.50
N GLY A 162 -1.85 -7.48 -12.16
CA GLY A 162 -1.52 -7.99 -13.49
C GLY A 162 -1.42 -6.88 -14.54
N ALA A 163 -2.37 -5.95 -14.56
CA ALA A 163 -2.33 -4.80 -15.47
C ALA A 163 -1.12 -3.88 -15.21
N ILE A 164 -0.69 -3.73 -13.95
CA ILE A 164 0.52 -2.97 -13.59
C ILE A 164 1.76 -3.68 -14.16
N ASP A 165 1.88 -5.00 -13.98
CA ASP A 165 3.02 -5.77 -14.47
C ASP A 165 3.11 -5.78 -15.99
N GLU A 166 1.97 -5.82 -16.68
CA GLU A 166 1.85 -5.69 -18.12
C GLU A 166 1.99 -4.24 -18.63
N ARG A 167 2.12 -3.26 -17.73
CA ARG A 167 2.18 -1.82 -18.04
C ARG A 167 0.94 -1.28 -18.76
N THR A 168 -0.20 -1.92 -18.56
CA THR A 168 -1.50 -1.52 -19.14
C THR A 168 -2.38 -0.78 -18.15
N ALA A 169 -2.00 -0.72 -16.86
CA ALA A 169 -2.73 0.01 -15.84
C ALA A 169 -2.79 1.51 -16.15
N ASP A 170 -3.98 2.08 -16.03
CA ASP A 170 -4.25 3.49 -16.18
C ASP A 170 -5.03 4.05 -14.97
N MET A 171 -5.35 5.33 -15.02
CA MET A 171 -6.12 5.99 -13.95
C MET A 171 -7.52 5.44 -13.80
N ASP A 172 -8.17 5.03 -14.88
CA ASP A 172 -9.54 4.51 -14.83
C ASP A 172 -9.58 3.14 -14.15
N ALA A 173 -8.59 2.28 -14.41
CA ALA A 173 -8.42 1.00 -13.71
C ALA A 173 -8.21 1.21 -12.20
N ILE A 174 -7.37 2.19 -11.81
CA ILE A 174 -7.12 2.53 -10.41
C ILE A 174 -8.39 3.08 -9.75
N GLU A 175 -9.11 3.99 -10.39
CA GLU A 175 -10.33 4.54 -9.83
C GLU A 175 -11.44 3.50 -9.69
N MET A 176 -11.57 2.60 -10.65
CA MET A 176 -12.52 1.50 -10.58
C MET A 176 -12.20 0.57 -9.39
N PHE A 177 -10.95 0.22 -9.21
CA PHE A 177 -10.49 -0.59 -8.08
C PHE A 177 -10.71 0.13 -6.74
N SER A 178 -10.31 1.39 -6.63
CA SER A 178 -10.34 2.15 -5.37
C SER A 178 -11.74 2.55 -4.89
N ARG A 179 -12.76 2.48 -5.74
CA ARG A 179 -14.15 2.77 -5.36
C ARG A 179 -14.61 1.94 -4.17
N ARG A 180 -14.12 0.72 -4.00
CA ARG A 180 -14.45 -0.14 -2.86
C ARG A 180 -14.08 0.49 -1.52
N TRP A 181 -12.99 1.25 -1.45
CA TRP A 181 -12.57 1.92 -0.21
C TRP A 181 -13.56 2.98 0.27
N THR A 182 -14.34 3.59 -0.65
CA THR A 182 -15.36 4.58 -0.29
C THR A 182 -16.63 3.95 0.31
N THR A 183 -16.76 2.63 0.26
CA THR A 183 -17.91 1.87 0.79
C THR A 183 -17.54 1.03 2.02
N TRP A 184 -16.25 0.99 2.39
CA TRP A 184 -15.79 0.24 3.55
C TRP A 184 -15.95 1.05 4.84
N GLU A 185 -16.07 0.32 5.96
CA GLU A 185 -16.00 0.95 7.28
C GLU A 185 -14.64 1.60 7.53
N PRO A 186 -14.56 2.71 8.32
CA PRO A 186 -13.32 3.43 8.58
C PRO A 186 -12.18 2.54 9.08
N SER A 187 -12.45 1.61 10.00
CA SER A 187 -11.47 0.67 10.54
C SER A 187 -10.87 -0.24 9.46
N ARG A 188 -11.69 -0.69 8.52
CA ARG A 188 -11.23 -1.51 7.39
C ARG A 188 -10.37 -0.70 6.42
N VAL A 189 -10.72 0.57 6.18
CA VAL A 189 -9.90 1.46 5.35
C VAL A 189 -8.57 1.74 6.04
N ALA A 190 -8.57 2.03 7.35
CA ALA A 190 -7.36 2.30 8.14
C ALA A 190 -6.36 1.14 8.11
N GLY A 191 -6.84 -0.08 8.17
CA GLY A 191 -6.02 -1.28 8.09
C GLY A 191 -5.85 -1.74 6.65
N LEU A 192 -6.78 -2.58 6.19
CA LEU A 192 -6.67 -3.28 4.91
C LEU A 192 -6.57 -2.35 3.71
N GLY A 193 -7.35 -1.25 3.67
CA GLY A 193 -7.34 -0.31 2.54
C GLY A 193 -5.99 0.36 2.34
N VAL A 194 -5.34 0.79 3.43
CA VAL A 194 -4.00 1.40 3.38
C VAL A 194 -2.95 0.37 2.97
N ILE A 195 -3.06 -0.89 3.44
CA ILE A 195 -2.13 -1.97 3.04
C ILE A 195 -2.28 -2.30 1.55
N GLU A 196 -3.52 -2.44 1.04
CA GLU A 196 -3.78 -2.62 -0.40
C GLU A 196 -3.18 -1.47 -1.22
N ALA A 197 -3.45 -0.23 -0.81
CA ALA A 197 -2.90 0.94 -1.46
C ALA A 197 -1.36 0.94 -1.45
N SER A 198 -0.74 0.56 -0.32
CA SER A 198 0.72 0.49 -0.19
C SER A 198 1.34 -0.51 -1.17
N VAL A 199 0.77 -1.71 -1.28
CA VAL A 199 1.26 -2.75 -2.21
C VAL A 199 1.09 -2.31 -3.67
N VAL A 200 -0.05 -1.72 -4.00
CA VAL A 200 -0.29 -1.20 -5.36
C VAL A 200 0.66 -0.04 -5.69
N CYS A 201 0.87 0.89 -4.76
CA CYS A 201 1.82 2.00 -4.93
C CYS A 201 3.26 1.50 -5.12
N GLU A 202 3.70 0.55 -4.30
CA GLU A 202 5.04 -0.04 -4.42
C GLU A 202 5.24 -0.71 -5.77
N ARG A 203 4.23 -1.48 -6.24
CA ARG A 203 4.28 -2.14 -7.54
C ARG A 203 4.31 -1.14 -8.71
N LEU A 204 3.53 -0.07 -8.62
CA LEU A 204 3.56 1.03 -9.60
C LEU A 204 4.91 1.74 -9.62
N ASN A 205 5.45 2.07 -8.44
CA ASN A 205 6.77 2.70 -8.33
C ASN A 205 7.89 1.82 -8.91
N ALA A 206 7.86 0.51 -8.65
CA ALA A 206 8.81 -0.44 -9.23
C ALA A 206 8.70 -0.56 -10.77
N ASN A 207 7.57 -0.13 -11.36
CA ASN A 207 7.33 -0.06 -12.80
C ASN A 207 7.50 1.35 -13.39
N ASP A 208 8.16 2.26 -12.69
CA ASP A 208 8.38 3.67 -13.10
C ASP A 208 7.06 4.45 -13.32
N ARG A 209 6.01 4.13 -12.55
CA ARG A 209 4.70 4.78 -12.60
C ARG A 209 4.37 5.51 -11.30
N LEU A 210 5.32 6.36 -10.90
CA LEU A 210 5.19 7.20 -9.71
C LEU A 210 3.98 8.13 -9.75
N ASP A 211 3.60 8.59 -10.94
CA ASP A 211 2.38 9.36 -11.21
C ASP A 211 1.11 8.61 -10.75
N LEU A 212 1.01 7.34 -11.09
CA LEU A 212 -0.12 6.51 -10.70
C LEU A 212 -0.05 6.08 -9.23
N ALA A 213 1.16 5.89 -8.66
CA ALA A 213 1.32 5.60 -7.24
C ALA A 213 0.77 6.75 -6.38
N CYS A 214 1.10 8.00 -6.72
CA CYS A 214 0.50 9.17 -6.08
C CYS A 214 -1.04 9.18 -6.21
N HIS A 215 -1.56 8.80 -7.37
CA HIS A 215 -3.01 8.75 -7.59
C HIS A 215 -3.70 7.68 -6.75
N VAL A 216 -3.12 6.47 -6.62
CA VAL A 216 -3.62 5.42 -5.73
C VAL A 216 -3.66 5.91 -4.28
N ALA A 217 -2.59 6.55 -3.81
CA ALA A 217 -2.53 7.08 -2.45
C ALA A 217 -3.60 8.16 -2.21
N LEU A 218 -3.87 9.04 -3.18
CA LEU A 218 -4.98 10.01 -3.12
C LEU A 218 -6.34 9.33 -3.09
N CYS A 219 -6.52 8.23 -3.84
CA CYS A 219 -7.74 7.44 -3.78
C CYS A 219 -7.94 6.80 -2.39
N ALA A 220 -6.86 6.37 -1.71
CA ALA A 220 -6.95 5.87 -0.34
C ALA A 220 -7.35 6.97 0.65
N VAL A 221 -6.78 8.19 0.52
CA VAL A 221 -7.21 9.37 1.31
C VAL A 221 -8.69 9.65 1.10
N ARG A 222 -9.15 9.66 -0.16
CA ARG A 222 -10.57 9.83 -0.49
C ARG A 222 -11.45 8.75 0.12
N GLY A 223 -10.99 7.49 0.10
CA GLY A 223 -11.70 6.36 0.72
C GLY A 223 -11.85 6.54 2.22
N ALA A 224 -10.78 6.95 2.91
CA ALA A 224 -10.80 7.22 4.35
C ALA A 224 -11.80 8.33 4.71
N TRP A 225 -11.80 9.44 3.99
CA TRP A 225 -12.74 10.53 4.22
C TRP A 225 -14.19 10.17 3.86
N ALA A 226 -14.40 9.41 2.79
CA ALA A 226 -15.74 8.97 2.41
C ALA A 226 -16.35 8.03 3.45
N ALA A 227 -15.56 7.11 3.99
CA ALA A 227 -15.98 6.19 5.03
C ALA A 227 -16.36 6.92 6.33
N GLY A 228 -15.68 8.01 6.67
CA GLY A 228 -15.91 8.81 7.87
C GLY A 228 -16.80 10.04 7.69
N ALA A 229 -17.37 10.27 6.50
CA ALA A 229 -18.12 11.48 6.20
C ALA A 229 -19.36 11.70 7.12
N ALA A 230 -19.92 10.63 7.66
CA ALA A 230 -21.08 10.70 8.56
C ALA A 230 -20.70 10.95 10.03
N ALA A 231 -19.48 10.58 10.45
CA ALA A 231 -18.98 10.77 11.80
C ALA A 231 -17.45 10.86 11.74
N LEU A 232 -16.89 12.02 12.08
CA LEU A 232 -15.44 12.18 12.24
C LEU A 232 -15.00 11.51 13.55
N ASP A 233 -14.94 10.19 13.53
CA ASP A 233 -14.44 9.39 14.65
C ASP A 233 -12.89 9.24 14.61
N GLU A 234 -12.34 8.72 15.68
CA GLU A 234 -10.89 8.52 15.82
C GLU A 234 -10.34 7.62 14.70
N MET A 235 -11.07 6.58 14.31
CA MET A 235 -10.64 5.65 13.26
C MET A 235 -10.60 6.30 11.89
N THR A 236 -11.52 7.21 11.59
CA THR A 236 -11.49 8.01 10.36
C THR A 236 -10.25 8.89 10.30
N VAL A 237 -9.89 9.53 11.41
CA VAL A 237 -8.69 10.37 11.50
C VAL A 237 -7.43 9.51 11.30
N VAL A 238 -7.33 8.34 11.95
CA VAL A 238 -6.23 7.40 11.79
C VAL A 238 -6.11 6.91 10.34
N ALA A 239 -7.23 6.56 9.71
CA ALA A 239 -7.26 6.12 8.31
C ALA A 239 -6.78 7.23 7.36
N ALA A 240 -7.32 8.44 7.53
CA ALA A 240 -6.97 9.59 6.71
C ALA A 240 -5.50 10.00 6.87
N ASP A 241 -4.96 9.95 8.10
CA ASP A 241 -3.56 10.27 8.35
C ASP A 241 -2.62 9.19 7.79
N SER A 242 -2.95 7.90 7.94
CA SER A 242 -2.16 6.81 7.38
C SER A 242 -2.12 6.85 5.85
N ALA A 243 -3.27 7.07 5.21
CA ALA A 243 -3.35 7.27 3.76
C ALA A 243 -2.63 8.56 3.33
N GLY A 244 -2.72 9.62 4.11
CA GLY A 244 -2.01 10.89 3.89
C GLY A 244 -0.50 10.73 3.94
N ARG A 245 0.04 9.94 4.87
CA ARG A 245 1.48 9.61 4.92
C ARG A 245 1.93 8.77 3.72
N LEU A 246 1.08 7.84 3.26
CA LEU A 246 1.36 7.09 2.04
C LEU A 246 1.47 8.04 0.84
N PHE A 247 0.50 8.96 0.69
CA PHE A 247 0.53 9.97 -0.35
C PHE A 247 1.79 10.84 -0.26
N GLU A 248 2.11 11.36 0.92
CA GLU A 248 3.30 12.20 1.15
C GLU A 248 4.59 11.48 0.72
N THR A 249 4.71 10.17 1.02
CA THR A 249 5.89 9.37 0.66
C THR A 249 6.13 9.39 -0.85
N TYR A 250 5.12 9.11 -1.66
CA TYR A 250 5.27 9.07 -3.11
C TYR A 250 5.27 10.47 -3.76
N ALA A 251 4.53 11.41 -3.20
CA ALA A 251 4.52 12.79 -3.69
C ALA A 251 5.86 13.50 -3.45
N ARG A 252 6.58 13.22 -2.35
CA ARG A 252 7.96 13.71 -2.14
C ARG A 252 8.94 13.10 -3.14
N GLN A 253 8.78 11.83 -3.51
CA GLN A 253 9.59 11.22 -4.58
C GLN A 253 9.32 11.91 -5.93
N LEU A 254 8.05 12.13 -6.27
CA LEU A 254 7.68 12.84 -7.48
C LEU A 254 8.20 14.28 -7.48
N TRP A 255 8.12 14.98 -6.34
CA TRP A 255 8.68 16.32 -6.19
C TRP A 255 10.18 16.35 -6.42
N ALA A 256 10.93 15.34 -5.98
CA ALA A 256 12.37 15.25 -6.22
C ALA A 256 12.74 15.11 -7.71
N GLU A 257 11.80 14.68 -8.56
CA GLU A 257 11.96 14.65 -10.03
C GLU A 257 11.59 15.97 -10.71
N CYS A 258 10.96 16.91 -9.97
CA CYS A 258 10.56 18.21 -10.48
C CYS A 258 11.76 19.15 -10.53
N ASP A 259 12.42 19.23 -11.66
CA ASP A 259 13.58 20.09 -11.88
C ASP A 259 13.29 21.29 -12.81
N ASP A 260 14.28 22.16 -13.00
CA ASP A 260 14.16 23.35 -13.83
C ASP A 260 13.91 23.03 -15.32
N ARG A 261 14.13 21.79 -15.77
CA ARG A 261 13.80 21.40 -17.16
C ARG A 261 12.29 21.44 -17.39
N LEU A 262 11.51 21.15 -16.37
CA LEU A 262 10.05 21.23 -16.43
C LEU A 262 9.55 22.69 -16.50
N LEU A 263 10.38 23.67 -16.12
CA LEU A 263 10.10 25.11 -16.22
C LEU A 263 10.43 25.68 -17.61
N SER A 264 10.99 24.89 -18.52
CA SER A 264 11.16 25.32 -19.91
C SER A 264 9.81 25.25 -20.64
N GLU A 265 9.63 26.13 -21.63
CA GLU A 265 8.41 26.15 -22.46
C GLU A 265 8.15 24.74 -23.03
N PHE A 266 6.98 24.17 -22.74
CA PHE A 266 6.59 22.80 -23.10
C PHE A 266 7.52 21.68 -22.57
N GLY A 267 8.23 21.90 -21.46
CA GLY A 267 9.13 20.90 -20.88
C GLY A 267 8.50 19.51 -20.65
N LEU A 268 7.21 19.45 -20.34
CA LEU A 268 6.43 18.21 -20.27
C LEU A 268 5.96 17.68 -21.64
N ALA A 269 6.07 18.47 -22.70
CA ALA A 269 5.62 18.08 -24.03
C ALA A 269 6.67 17.29 -24.84
N GLY A 270 7.82 16.97 -24.27
CA GLY A 270 9.02 16.41 -24.90
C GLY A 270 8.87 15.09 -25.68
N TYR A 271 7.65 14.65 -25.94
CA TYR A 271 7.35 13.47 -26.75
C TYR A 271 6.67 13.85 -28.06
N SER A 272 7.30 13.48 -29.15
CA SER A 272 6.81 13.71 -30.51
C SER A 272 5.57 12.85 -30.82
N GLY A 273 4.45 13.47 -31.18
CA GLY A 273 3.25 12.81 -31.69
C GLY A 273 1.95 13.53 -31.36
N PHE A 274 0.91 13.31 -32.16
CA PHE A 274 -0.40 13.94 -32.00
C PHE A 274 -1.04 13.64 -30.64
N ALA A 275 -0.84 12.43 -30.12
CA ALA A 275 -1.33 12.01 -28.79
C ALA A 275 -0.71 12.84 -27.64
N SER A 276 0.49 13.39 -27.81
CA SER A 276 1.15 14.21 -26.78
C SER A 276 0.44 15.53 -26.53
N TRP A 277 -0.28 16.06 -27.50
CA TRP A 277 -1.03 17.31 -27.38
C TRP A 277 -2.18 17.22 -26.40
N VAL A 278 -2.95 16.16 -26.45
CA VAL A 278 -4.07 15.93 -25.52
C VAL A 278 -3.54 15.55 -24.14
N THR A 279 -2.55 14.68 -24.09
CA THR A 279 -1.97 14.20 -22.81
C THR A 279 -1.12 15.26 -22.10
N TYR A 280 -0.55 16.24 -22.84
CA TYR A 280 0.23 17.31 -22.24
C TYR A 280 -0.56 18.11 -21.20
N GLN A 281 -1.75 18.58 -21.54
CA GLN A 281 -2.59 19.34 -20.62
C GLN A 281 -2.96 18.51 -19.39
N ILE A 282 -3.31 17.24 -19.59
CA ILE A 282 -3.64 16.32 -18.50
C ILE A 282 -2.43 16.14 -17.56
N ARG A 283 -1.23 15.97 -18.12
CA ARG A 283 0.00 15.84 -17.34
C ARG A 283 0.30 17.09 -16.52
N CYS A 284 0.18 18.29 -17.13
CA CYS A 284 0.37 19.55 -16.41
C CYS A 284 -0.57 19.65 -15.21
N VAL A 285 -1.86 19.42 -15.42
CA VAL A 285 -2.88 19.56 -14.37
C VAL A 285 -2.70 18.54 -13.26
N ARG A 286 -2.34 17.30 -13.62
CA ARG A 286 -2.10 16.24 -12.63
C ARG A 286 -0.84 16.46 -11.81
N LEU A 287 0.23 16.89 -12.44
CA LEU A 287 1.47 17.22 -11.73
C LEU A 287 1.23 18.32 -10.70
N VAL A 288 0.60 19.43 -11.11
CA VAL A 288 0.34 20.54 -10.18
C VAL A 288 -0.64 20.16 -9.06
N GLU A 289 -1.62 19.29 -9.33
CA GLU A 289 -2.51 18.75 -8.29
C GLU A 289 -1.71 18.04 -7.21
N ILE A 290 -0.86 17.08 -7.59
CA ILE A 290 -0.09 16.27 -6.65
C ILE A 290 0.87 17.15 -5.83
N VAL A 291 1.64 18.02 -6.49
CA VAL A 291 2.60 18.88 -5.77
C VAL A 291 1.93 19.94 -4.90
N ALA A 292 0.79 20.48 -5.31
CA ALA A 292 0.02 21.41 -4.48
C ALA A 292 -0.58 20.72 -3.25
N LEU A 293 -1.11 19.49 -3.42
CA LEU A 293 -1.61 18.70 -2.30
C LEU A 293 -0.47 18.30 -1.34
N LEU A 294 0.72 18.00 -1.86
CA LEU A 294 1.90 17.79 -1.02
C LEU A 294 2.23 19.04 -0.18
N ALA A 295 2.29 20.22 -0.83
CA ALA A 295 2.58 21.47 -0.11
C ALA A 295 1.55 21.77 0.97
N LEU A 296 0.25 21.55 0.68
CA LEU A 296 -0.82 21.71 1.68
C LEU A 296 -0.69 20.72 2.83
N ARG A 297 -0.33 19.46 2.54
CA ARG A 297 -0.16 18.41 3.54
C ARG A 297 1.00 18.71 4.51
N VAL A 298 2.14 19.17 3.98
CA VAL A 298 3.34 19.41 4.79
C VAL A 298 3.42 20.81 5.37
N ARG A 299 2.44 21.66 5.11
CA ARG A 299 2.48 23.10 5.46
C ARG A 299 2.77 23.37 6.95
N SER A 300 2.24 22.53 7.82
CA SER A 300 2.44 22.67 9.28
C SER A 300 3.79 22.12 9.75
N ASP A 301 4.24 21.01 9.15
CA ASP A 301 5.39 20.25 9.61
C ASP A 301 6.69 20.65 8.91
N ASP A 302 6.58 21.06 7.64
CA ASP A 302 7.70 21.50 6.78
C ASP A 302 7.29 22.73 5.95
N PRO A 303 7.13 23.91 6.60
CA PRO A 303 6.71 25.13 5.91
C PRO A 303 7.71 25.59 4.83
N ALA A 304 8.98 25.23 4.97
CA ALA A 304 10.01 25.58 4.00
C ALA A 304 9.77 24.84 2.67
N LEU A 305 9.50 23.53 2.74
CA LEU A 305 9.16 22.74 1.56
C LEU A 305 7.85 23.24 0.93
N SER A 306 6.84 23.53 1.75
CA SER A 306 5.55 24.07 1.26
C SER A 306 5.76 25.37 0.47
N HIS A 307 6.58 26.28 0.98
CA HIS A 307 6.91 27.54 0.31
C HIS A 307 7.69 27.31 -0.98
N GLN A 308 8.71 26.46 -0.97
CA GLN A 308 9.48 26.10 -2.17
C GLN A 308 8.59 25.53 -3.28
N ILE A 309 7.65 24.67 -2.94
CA ILE A 309 6.69 24.13 -3.91
C ILE A 309 5.79 25.24 -4.44
N ALA A 310 5.30 26.15 -3.58
CA ALA A 310 4.46 27.25 -4.03
C ALA A 310 5.17 28.17 -5.03
N GLU A 311 6.41 28.55 -4.75
CA GLU A 311 7.24 29.34 -5.69
C GLU A 311 7.47 28.62 -7.02
N TRP A 312 7.75 27.30 -6.95
CA TRP A 312 7.93 26.49 -8.16
C TRP A 312 6.63 26.42 -8.97
N LEU A 313 5.46 26.26 -8.32
CA LEU A 313 4.17 26.23 -8.99
C LEU A 313 3.84 27.53 -9.72
N VAL A 314 4.19 28.68 -9.16
CA VAL A 314 4.04 29.98 -9.84
C VAL A 314 4.86 30.00 -11.14
N ARG A 315 6.15 29.66 -11.06
CA ARG A 315 7.05 29.59 -12.22
C ARG A 315 6.58 28.55 -13.25
N PHE A 316 6.08 27.41 -12.77
CA PHE A 316 5.58 26.35 -13.63
C PHE A 316 4.30 26.77 -14.37
N ALA A 317 3.39 27.50 -13.70
CA ALA A 317 2.18 28.03 -14.32
C ALA A 317 2.48 29.05 -15.44
N GLU A 318 3.52 29.84 -15.27
CA GLU A 318 4.00 30.78 -16.29
C GLU A 318 4.62 30.05 -17.50
N ALA A 319 5.38 28.98 -17.24
CA ALA A 319 6.10 28.23 -18.27
C ALA A 319 5.21 27.20 -19.02
N GLN A 320 4.16 26.70 -18.39
CA GLN A 320 3.36 25.59 -18.90
C GLN A 320 1.89 25.99 -19.12
N PRO A 321 1.52 26.47 -20.30
CA PRO A 321 0.15 26.92 -20.60
C PRO A 321 -0.91 25.81 -20.54
N GLY A 322 -0.49 24.55 -20.42
CA GLY A 322 -1.41 23.40 -20.23
C GLY A 322 -2.20 23.44 -18.93
N ILE A 323 -1.73 24.16 -17.90
CA ILE A 323 -2.42 24.28 -16.61
C ILE A 323 -3.72 25.07 -16.73
N THR A 324 -3.71 26.15 -17.50
CA THR A 324 -4.85 27.08 -17.64
C THR A 324 -5.94 26.53 -18.54
N ARG A 325 -5.75 25.37 -19.14
CA ARG A 325 -6.66 24.77 -20.11
C ARG A 325 -6.93 23.29 -19.82
N PRO A 326 -7.55 22.97 -18.65
CA PRO A 326 -7.88 21.59 -18.33
C PRO A 326 -8.85 21.01 -19.38
N VAL A 327 -8.60 19.78 -19.79
CA VAL A 327 -9.44 19.07 -20.75
C VAL A 327 -10.64 18.45 -20.02
N GLY A 328 -11.77 19.16 -20.05
CA GLY A 328 -13.02 18.73 -19.43
C GLY A 328 -13.09 18.93 -17.91
N ASP A 329 -14.28 18.84 -17.37
CA ASP A 329 -14.59 19.16 -15.97
C ASP A 329 -13.85 18.25 -14.97
N ARG A 330 -13.59 17.00 -15.35
CA ARG A 330 -12.86 16.03 -14.52
C ARG A 330 -11.48 16.56 -14.11
N TYR A 331 -10.81 17.30 -14.98
CA TYR A 331 -9.47 17.82 -14.74
C TYR A 331 -9.47 19.27 -14.23
N ALA A 332 -10.57 20.00 -14.36
CA ALA A 332 -10.70 21.34 -13.83
C ALA A 332 -10.60 21.38 -12.30
N VAL A 333 -11.15 20.36 -11.62
CA VAL A 333 -11.08 20.23 -10.16
C VAL A 333 -9.66 20.05 -9.64
N SER A 334 -8.74 19.52 -10.44
CA SER A 334 -7.34 19.31 -10.08
C SER A 334 -6.56 20.64 -9.90
N VAL A 335 -7.10 21.76 -10.38
CA VAL A 335 -6.51 23.11 -10.17
C VAL A 335 -6.89 23.68 -8.79
N ILE A 336 -7.94 23.16 -8.14
CA ILE A 336 -8.41 23.67 -6.84
C ILE A 336 -7.31 23.68 -5.77
N PRO A 337 -6.51 22.60 -5.57
CA PRO A 337 -5.43 22.61 -4.59
C PRO A 337 -4.38 23.69 -4.86
N VAL A 338 -4.08 23.99 -6.14
CA VAL A 338 -3.15 25.05 -6.53
C VAL A 338 -3.69 26.40 -6.11
N VAL A 339 -4.98 26.68 -6.41
CA VAL A 339 -5.65 27.90 -5.99
C VAL A 339 -5.66 28.02 -4.46
N ALA A 340 -6.01 26.95 -3.76
CA ALA A 340 -6.03 26.94 -2.30
C ALA A 340 -4.66 27.22 -1.67
N LEU A 341 -3.58 26.69 -2.28
CA LEU A 341 -2.23 26.91 -1.81
C LEU A 341 -1.76 28.36 -2.05
N LEU A 342 -2.01 28.88 -3.27
CA LEU A 342 -1.44 30.16 -3.73
C LEU A 342 -2.28 31.38 -3.33
N MET A 343 -3.56 31.21 -2.96
CA MET A 343 -4.47 32.36 -2.67
C MET A 343 -3.97 33.30 -1.58
N THR A 344 -3.22 32.81 -0.61
CA THR A 344 -2.76 33.60 0.53
C THR A 344 -1.62 34.55 0.12
N ASP A 345 -0.58 34.01 -0.52
CA ASP A 345 0.69 34.70 -0.70
C ASP A 345 0.99 35.09 -2.17
N TYR A 346 0.25 34.50 -3.12
CA TYR A 346 0.49 34.64 -4.57
C TYR A 346 -0.81 34.96 -5.34
N ARG A 347 -1.60 35.87 -4.81
CA ARG A 347 -2.94 36.18 -5.37
C ARG A 347 -2.90 36.58 -6.86
N GLU A 348 -1.90 37.38 -7.27
CA GLU A 348 -1.76 37.77 -8.67
C GLU A 348 -1.50 36.56 -9.60
N ALA A 349 -0.69 35.60 -9.15
CA ALA A 349 -0.47 34.36 -9.89
C ALA A 349 -1.76 33.54 -10.05
N VAL A 350 -2.61 33.49 -9.03
CA VAL A 350 -3.93 32.85 -9.10
C VAL A 350 -4.84 33.57 -10.08
N GLU A 351 -4.88 34.88 -10.04
CA GLU A 351 -5.68 35.67 -10.99
C GLU A 351 -5.23 35.43 -12.45
N ASN A 352 -3.93 35.34 -12.68
CA ASN A 352 -3.37 35.03 -14.00
C ASN A 352 -3.67 33.57 -14.42
N LEU A 353 -3.62 32.62 -13.48
CA LEU A 353 -3.97 31.20 -13.70
C LEU A 353 -5.44 31.04 -14.13
N LEU A 354 -6.35 31.81 -13.54
CA LEU A 354 -7.78 31.72 -13.77
C LEU A 354 -8.29 32.61 -14.92
N ARG A 355 -7.46 33.52 -15.42
CA ARG A 355 -7.85 34.36 -16.58
C ARG A 355 -7.82 33.54 -17.87
N PRO A 356 -8.90 33.49 -18.64
CA PRO A 356 -8.88 32.92 -19.96
C PRO A 356 -7.92 33.77 -20.84
N ASP A 357 -6.84 33.14 -21.30
CA ASP A 357 -5.89 33.83 -22.19
C ASP A 357 -6.43 33.84 -23.62
N ASP A 358 -7.00 34.96 -24.02
CA ASP A 358 -7.49 35.20 -25.39
C ASP A 358 -6.35 35.22 -26.45
N ARG A 359 -5.08 35.16 -26.01
CA ARG A 359 -3.92 35.42 -26.89
C ARG A 359 -3.31 34.16 -27.51
N VAL A 360 -3.63 32.98 -27.04
CA VAL A 360 -3.02 31.75 -27.60
C VAL A 360 -4.01 31.08 -28.52
N GLY A 361 -4.12 31.57 -29.74
CA GLY A 361 -4.62 30.79 -30.86
C GLY A 361 -3.79 29.51 -30.95
N LEU A 362 -4.45 28.36 -31.22
CA LEU A 362 -3.87 27.04 -31.46
C LEU A 362 -2.81 27.09 -32.59
N ARG A 363 -1.68 27.74 -32.36
CA ARG A 363 -0.51 27.61 -33.23
C ARG A 363 0.32 26.45 -32.73
N PRO A 364 0.43 25.35 -33.48
CA PRO A 364 1.38 24.30 -33.18
C PRO A 364 2.78 24.94 -33.02
N PRO A 365 3.60 24.50 -32.07
CA PRO A 365 4.96 24.94 -31.93
C PRO A 365 5.64 24.75 -33.28
N ARG A 366 6.16 25.85 -33.86
CA ARG A 366 6.95 25.76 -35.08
C ARG A 366 8.15 24.88 -34.74
N ALA A 367 8.22 23.70 -35.34
CA ALA A 367 9.37 22.85 -35.24
C ALA A 367 10.62 23.67 -35.56
N ARG A 368 11.39 24.08 -34.56
CA ARG A 368 12.72 24.64 -34.78
C ARG A 368 13.49 23.56 -35.53
N ARG A 369 13.82 23.84 -36.78
CA ARG A 369 14.81 23.08 -37.53
C ARG A 369 16.09 23.08 -36.69
N THR A 370 16.27 22.13 -35.86
CA THR A 370 17.53 21.85 -35.16
C THR A 370 18.53 21.49 -36.24
N ARG A 371 19.51 22.40 -36.44
CA ARG A 371 20.74 22.05 -37.16
C ARG A 371 21.24 20.73 -36.57
N SER A 372 21.43 19.76 -37.44
CA SER A 372 21.92 18.43 -37.10
C SER A 372 23.22 18.54 -36.29
N VAL A 373 23.12 18.38 -34.99
CA VAL A 373 24.29 18.03 -34.16
C VAL A 373 24.46 16.54 -34.32
N ARG A 374 25.58 16.18 -34.99
CA ARG A 374 25.99 14.79 -35.19
C ARG A 374 25.89 14.04 -33.87
N SER A 375 24.98 13.10 -33.80
CA SER A 375 24.85 12.13 -32.70
C SER A 375 26.14 11.30 -32.60
N ARG A 376 26.90 11.49 -31.53
CA ARG A 376 27.90 10.51 -31.10
C ARG A 376 27.12 9.27 -30.66
N ARG A 377 27.22 8.22 -31.45
CA ARG A 377 26.77 6.88 -31.09
C ARG A 377 27.57 6.43 -29.87
N ILE A 378 26.90 6.29 -28.75
CA ILE A 378 27.41 5.49 -27.62
C ILE A 378 27.13 4.03 -27.99
N ALA A 379 28.19 3.28 -28.29
CA ALA A 379 28.14 1.87 -28.57
C ALA A 379 27.89 1.10 -27.28
N VAL A 380 26.68 0.62 -27.09
CA VAL A 380 26.40 -0.41 -26.09
C VAL A 380 26.82 -1.77 -26.68
N ARG A 381 27.96 -2.29 -26.18
CA ARG A 381 28.37 -3.66 -26.41
C ARG A 381 27.47 -4.58 -25.59
N GLY A 382 26.76 -5.47 -26.24
CA GLY A 382 26.00 -6.53 -25.62
C GLY A 382 25.60 -7.55 -26.68
N GLY A 383 26.60 -8.32 -27.16
CA GLY A 383 26.35 -9.45 -28.05
C GLY A 383 25.92 -10.67 -27.24
N LEU A 384 24.82 -11.29 -27.65
CA LEU A 384 24.51 -12.68 -27.36
C LEU A 384 24.25 -13.40 -28.69
N PRO A 385 24.84 -14.55 -28.96
CA PRO A 385 24.72 -15.26 -30.23
C PRO A 385 23.43 -16.07 -30.26
N CYS A 386 22.61 -15.85 -31.28
CA CYS A 386 21.53 -16.76 -31.68
C CYS A 386 22.11 -18.02 -32.25
N ALA A 387 22.05 -19.14 -31.52
CA ALA A 387 22.29 -20.46 -32.06
C ALA A 387 21.01 -20.98 -32.70
N GLY A 388 20.95 -20.93 -34.01
CA GLY A 388 19.95 -21.60 -34.82
C GLY A 388 20.08 -23.11 -34.73
N ARG A 389 19.03 -23.83 -34.34
CA ARG A 389 18.87 -25.27 -34.58
C ARG A 389 17.80 -25.51 -35.59
N ALA A 390 18.22 -25.82 -36.78
CA ALA A 390 17.41 -26.38 -37.82
C ALA A 390 16.93 -27.79 -37.42
N VAL A 391 15.62 -27.99 -37.31
CA VAL A 391 15.00 -29.33 -37.20
C VAL A 391 14.69 -29.82 -38.63
N ARG A 392 15.44 -30.79 -39.08
CA ARG A 392 15.17 -31.58 -40.29
C ARG A 392 14.01 -32.57 -40.00
N ALA A 393 12.92 -32.42 -40.71
CA ALA A 393 11.92 -33.46 -40.84
C ALA A 393 12.51 -34.65 -41.61
N ARG A 394 12.43 -35.87 -41.08
CA ARG A 394 12.47 -37.12 -41.85
C ARG A 394 11.11 -37.80 -41.81
N ARG A 395 10.57 -37.98 -42.99
CA ARG A 395 9.49 -38.95 -43.27
C ARG A 395 10.11 -40.36 -43.28
N SER A 396 9.49 -41.26 -42.63
CA SER A 396 9.12 -42.61 -43.07
C SER A 396 8.19 -43.24 -42.05
#